data_f3aa2af3d950735f2b6b51f15513e016
#
_entry.id   f3aa2af3d950735f2b6b51f15513e016
#
_cell.length_a   1.000
_cell.length_b   1.000
_cell.length_c   1.000
_cell.angle_alpha   90.00
_cell.angle_beta   90.00
_cell.angle_gamma   90.00
#
_symmetry.space_group_name_H-M   'P 1'
#
loop_
_entity.id
_entity.type
_entity.pdbx_description
1 polymer ?
#
loop_
_entity_poly.entity_id
_entity_poly.type
_entity_poly.pdbx_seq_one_letter_code
_entity_poly.pdbx_strand_id
1 'polypeptide(L)'
;WAPDCVERDGKYYFYFPTKPKDEKGFKIGVAISDSPEGPFVPQQEPIAGVNGIDPNVFIDSDGQAYLYWSGGNIFVAKLKPNMTELASEPEVIANLPQEGLKEGPFVFKRNDQYYLTYPHVANKTERLEYAMGPSPMGPFTVTGVIMDESPTGCWTNHQSIVNFKDQWYLFYHHNDLSPDFDKNRSIRADSLSFNNDGTIVKVQPTLRGIGINEATEMLQIDRYSSKSDSATVQFNNPEAPFQGWHAVLNAGDFIKYNQVNFEDKLSQLLLNVKTKEGAEIEISFANSDESIAKLTLANSTDFNIQDFELDTIKSGIHDIKVQVTSGTATIDWIQFK
;
A
#
# COMPACT_ATOMS: atom_id res chain seq x y z
N TRP A 1 2.25 5.84 -16.55
CA TRP A 1 3.19 6.31 -15.55
C TRP A 1 2.45 7.12 -14.50
N ALA A 2 3.05 7.38 -13.38
CA ALA A 2 2.51 8.00 -12.18
C ALA A 2 1.61 9.23 -12.44
N PRO A 3 0.29 9.11 -12.49
CA PRO A 3 -0.65 10.21 -12.61
C PRO A 3 -1.11 10.66 -11.23
N ASP A 4 -1.77 11.82 -11.20
CA ASP A 4 -2.54 12.28 -10.06
C ASP A 4 -3.91 12.80 -10.51
N CYS A 5 -4.88 12.79 -9.61
CA CYS A 5 -6.22 13.30 -9.88
C CYS A 5 -6.74 14.12 -8.70
N VAL A 6 -7.28 15.28 -8.99
CA VAL A 6 -7.87 16.17 -7.97
C VAL A 6 -9.22 16.70 -8.43
N GLU A 7 -10.15 16.85 -7.48
CA GLU A 7 -11.44 17.50 -7.70
C GLU A 7 -11.35 18.98 -7.38
N ARG A 8 -11.97 19.82 -8.22
CA ARG A 8 -12.21 21.24 -7.95
C ARG A 8 -13.47 21.71 -8.65
N ASP A 9 -14.36 22.33 -7.90
CA ASP A 9 -15.59 22.95 -8.40
C ASP A 9 -16.46 22.01 -9.26
N GLY A 10 -16.56 20.73 -8.85
CA GLY A 10 -17.32 19.68 -9.52
C GLY A 10 -16.67 19.13 -10.79
N LYS A 11 -15.41 19.46 -11.03
CA LYS A 11 -14.60 18.89 -12.13
C LYS A 11 -13.42 18.11 -11.59
N TYR A 12 -13.06 17.07 -12.31
CA TYR A 12 -11.93 16.19 -12.00
C TYR A 12 -10.81 16.45 -12.99
N TYR A 13 -9.63 16.75 -12.47
CA TYR A 13 -8.42 17.09 -13.23
C TYR A 13 -7.42 15.96 -13.07
N PHE A 14 -7.16 15.23 -14.15
CA PHE A 14 -6.23 14.12 -14.20
C PHE A 14 -4.93 14.57 -14.84
N TYR A 15 -3.86 14.61 -14.04
CA TYR A 15 -2.52 15.01 -14.44
C TYR A 15 -1.70 13.78 -14.77
N PHE A 16 -0.99 13.80 -15.90
CA PHE A 16 -0.24 12.63 -16.35
C PHE A 16 1.04 13.02 -17.10
N PRO A 17 2.13 12.25 -16.94
CA PRO A 17 3.31 12.43 -17.77
C PRO A 17 2.98 12.12 -19.22
N THR A 18 3.38 13.00 -20.12
CA THR A 18 3.23 12.83 -21.56
C THR A 18 4.54 13.15 -22.28
N LYS A 19 4.71 12.60 -23.47
CA LYS A 19 5.86 12.89 -24.34
C LYS A 19 5.34 13.38 -25.68
N PRO A 20 5.25 14.71 -25.90
CA PRO A 20 4.85 15.27 -27.17
C PRO A 20 5.76 14.77 -28.31
N LYS A 21 5.16 14.55 -29.47
CA LYS A 21 5.84 13.88 -30.59
C LYS A 21 7.06 14.66 -31.09
N ASP A 22 6.98 15.99 -31.08
CA ASP A 22 7.97 16.89 -31.68
C ASP A 22 8.84 17.62 -30.64
N GLU A 23 8.71 17.23 -29.33
CA GLU A 23 9.47 17.83 -28.24
C GLU A 23 10.38 16.81 -27.54
N LYS A 24 11.48 17.30 -26.97
CA LYS A 24 12.36 16.48 -26.12
C LYS A 24 11.88 16.48 -24.67
N GLY A 25 12.00 15.30 -24.02
CA GLY A 25 11.68 15.13 -22.62
C GLY A 25 10.20 14.88 -22.36
N PHE A 26 9.88 14.77 -21.08
CA PHE A 26 8.52 14.60 -20.60
C PHE A 26 7.89 15.93 -20.20
N LYS A 27 6.59 16.01 -20.34
CA LYS A 27 5.74 17.12 -19.94
C LYS A 27 4.60 16.59 -19.07
N ILE A 28 3.86 17.49 -18.44
CA ILE A 28 2.64 17.14 -17.71
C ILE A 28 1.42 17.59 -18.52
N GLY A 29 0.64 16.60 -18.96
CA GLY A 29 -0.67 16.82 -19.57
C GLY A 29 -1.76 16.84 -18.51
N VAL A 30 -2.91 17.44 -18.87
CA VAL A 30 -4.11 17.47 -18.04
C VAL A 30 -5.28 16.97 -18.85
N ALA A 31 -6.09 16.07 -18.28
CA ALA A 31 -7.39 15.68 -18.83
C ALA A 31 -8.49 16.03 -17.82
N ILE A 32 -9.64 16.45 -18.30
CA ILE A 32 -10.73 16.97 -17.46
C ILE A 32 -11.98 16.11 -17.65
N SER A 33 -12.69 15.86 -16.55
CA SER A 33 -14.00 15.18 -16.55
C SER A 33 -14.97 15.86 -15.59
N ASP A 34 -16.25 15.66 -15.83
CA ASP A 34 -17.34 16.03 -14.91
C ASP A 34 -17.69 14.88 -13.94
N SER A 35 -17.02 13.71 -14.06
CA SER A 35 -17.19 12.52 -13.19
C SER A 35 -15.84 11.92 -12.82
N PRO A 36 -15.68 11.37 -11.58
CA PRO A 36 -14.44 10.72 -11.16
C PRO A 36 -14.09 9.49 -12.00
N GLU A 37 -15.07 8.81 -12.58
CA GLU A 37 -14.87 7.67 -13.46
C GLU A 37 -14.55 8.07 -14.91
N GLY A 38 -14.63 9.37 -15.23
CA GLY A 38 -14.49 9.86 -16.60
C GLY A 38 -15.82 9.86 -17.39
N PRO A 39 -15.78 9.98 -18.74
CA PRO A 39 -14.56 10.01 -19.54
C PRO A 39 -13.73 11.29 -19.33
N PHE A 40 -12.43 11.14 -19.26
CA PHE A 40 -11.50 12.26 -19.18
C PHE A 40 -11.11 12.74 -20.58
N VAL A 41 -11.24 14.04 -20.82
CA VAL A 41 -10.90 14.67 -22.10
C VAL A 41 -9.55 15.40 -21.96
N PRO A 42 -8.49 14.95 -22.65
CA PRO A 42 -7.18 15.60 -22.54
C PRO A 42 -7.20 17.00 -23.17
N GLN A 43 -6.48 17.92 -22.56
CA GLN A 43 -6.17 19.22 -23.15
C GLN A 43 -5.22 19.04 -24.32
N GLN A 44 -5.28 19.95 -25.30
CA GLN A 44 -4.46 19.87 -26.52
C GLN A 44 -2.97 20.03 -26.23
N GLU A 45 -2.64 20.91 -25.29
CA GLU A 45 -1.28 21.23 -24.92
C GLU A 45 -0.98 20.83 -23.47
N PRO A 46 0.23 20.38 -23.16
CA PRO A 46 0.66 20.18 -21.78
C PRO A 46 0.81 21.52 -21.07
N ILE A 47 0.94 21.48 -19.75
CA ILE A 47 1.14 22.69 -18.94
C ILE A 47 2.45 23.36 -19.34
N ALA A 48 2.36 24.59 -19.82
CA ALA A 48 3.52 25.37 -20.24
C ALA A 48 4.50 25.61 -19.07
N GLY A 49 5.79 25.48 -19.34
CA GLY A 49 6.86 25.65 -18.33
C GLY A 49 7.12 24.43 -17.45
N VAL A 50 6.30 23.37 -17.54
CA VAL A 50 6.49 22.13 -16.75
C VAL A 50 7.21 21.09 -17.58
N ASN A 51 8.39 20.67 -17.11
CA ASN A 51 9.20 19.62 -17.74
C ASN A 51 9.52 18.54 -16.72
N GLY A 52 9.03 17.32 -16.93
CA GLY A 52 9.26 16.22 -16.02
C GLY A 52 8.14 15.19 -15.97
N ILE A 53 8.07 14.46 -14.87
CA ILE A 53 7.18 13.33 -14.61
C ILE A 53 6.58 13.46 -13.21
N ASP A 54 5.72 12.53 -12.84
CA ASP A 54 5.16 12.31 -11.50
C ASP A 54 4.49 13.57 -10.93
N PRO A 55 3.47 14.10 -11.62
CA PRO A 55 2.72 15.22 -11.08
C PRO A 55 1.97 14.82 -9.81
N ASN A 56 1.89 15.75 -8.87
CA ASN A 56 0.96 15.74 -7.76
C ASN A 56 0.35 17.12 -7.59
N VAL A 57 -0.94 17.21 -7.35
CA VAL A 57 -1.63 18.46 -7.10
C VAL A 57 -2.21 18.48 -5.70
N PHE A 58 -1.85 19.50 -4.95
CA PHE A 58 -2.39 19.77 -3.62
C PHE A 58 -3.19 21.09 -3.66
N ILE A 59 -4.43 21.06 -3.17
CA ILE A 59 -5.27 22.24 -2.98
C ILE A 59 -5.30 22.56 -1.49
N ASP A 60 -4.81 23.74 -1.11
CA ASP A 60 -4.82 24.16 0.29
C ASP A 60 -6.20 24.68 0.71
N SER A 61 -6.38 24.86 2.00
CA SER A 61 -7.62 25.33 2.62
C SER A 61 -8.08 26.73 2.19
N ASP A 62 -7.17 27.54 1.65
CA ASP A 62 -7.48 28.84 1.04
C ASP A 62 -7.93 28.74 -0.44
N GLY A 63 -7.95 27.52 -0.99
CA GLY A 63 -8.30 27.23 -2.37
C GLY A 63 -7.16 27.40 -3.37
N GLN A 64 -5.94 27.77 -2.95
CA GLN A 64 -4.79 27.81 -3.83
C GLN A 64 -4.32 26.39 -4.15
N ALA A 65 -4.24 26.06 -5.43
CA ALA A 65 -3.69 24.80 -5.91
C ALA A 65 -2.20 24.92 -6.21
N TYR A 66 -1.46 23.87 -5.91
CA TYR A 66 -0.03 23.76 -6.13
C TYR A 66 0.25 22.48 -6.93
N LEU A 67 1.06 22.59 -7.98
CA LEU A 67 1.56 21.46 -8.75
C LEU A 67 2.99 21.16 -8.32
N TYR A 68 3.24 19.88 -7.98
CA TYR A 68 4.56 19.32 -7.74
C TYR A 68 4.89 18.33 -8.84
N TRP A 69 6.17 18.20 -9.20
CA TRP A 69 6.62 17.24 -10.20
C TRP A 69 8.12 16.95 -10.08
N SER A 70 8.57 15.91 -10.75
CA SER A 70 9.97 15.48 -10.81
C SER A 70 10.61 15.84 -12.13
N GLY A 71 11.83 16.37 -12.08
CA GLY A 71 12.62 16.74 -13.28
C GLY A 71 14.12 16.80 -12.98
N GLY A 72 14.66 15.73 -12.37
CA GLY A 72 16.00 15.71 -11.77
C GLY A 72 16.05 16.28 -10.36
N ASN A 73 15.16 17.19 -10.05
CA ASN A 73 14.80 17.69 -8.72
C ASN A 73 13.28 17.58 -8.54
N ILE A 74 12.80 17.84 -7.33
CA ILE A 74 11.39 18.06 -7.07
C ILE A 74 11.11 19.56 -7.19
N PHE A 75 10.14 19.89 -8.03
CA PHE A 75 9.69 21.25 -8.29
C PHE A 75 8.31 21.48 -7.71
N VAL A 76 7.98 22.75 -7.49
CA VAL A 76 6.65 23.23 -7.11
C VAL A 76 6.33 24.54 -7.83
N ALA A 77 5.06 24.72 -8.20
CA ALA A 77 4.52 26.00 -8.65
C ALA A 77 3.05 26.14 -8.27
N LYS A 78 2.58 27.37 -8.14
CA LYS A 78 1.14 27.63 -8.00
C LYS A 78 0.44 27.40 -9.32
N LEU A 79 -0.76 26.83 -9.27
CA LEU A 79 -1.67 26.73 -10.40
C LEU A 79 -2.65 27.92 -10.41
N LYS A 80 -3.04 28.37 -11.61
CA LYS A 80 -4.17 29.28 -11.79
C LYS A 80 -5.49 28.56 -11.44
N PRO A 81 -6.58 29.30 -11.22
CA PRO A 81 -7.88 28.70 -10.93
C PRO A 81 -8.41 27.73 -11.99
N ASN A 82 -7.94 27.86 -13.25
CA ASN A 82 -8.30 26.95 -14.34
C ASN A 82 -7.64 25.56 -14.23
N MET A 83 -6.69 25.38 -13.30
CA MET A 83 -6.00 24.12 -13.01
C MET A 83 -5.11 23.59 -14.16
N THR A 84 -4.95 24.34 -15.25
CA THR A 84 -4.20 23.91 -16.44
C THR A 84 -3.01 24.80 -16.76
N GLU A 85 -2.81 25.88 -15.98
CA GLU A 85 -1.73 26.85 -16.18
C GLU A 85 -1.04 27.18 -14.86
N LEU A 86 0.26 27.50 -14.92
CA LEU A 86 1.01 28.00 -13.77
C LEU A 86 0.64 29.46 -13.45
N ALA A 87 0.52 29.77 -12.17
CA ALA A 87 0.34 31.11 -11.63
C ALA A 87 1.65 31.71 -11.07
N SER A 88 2.68 30.89 -10.90
CA SER A 88 4.01 31.32 -10.48
C SER A 88 5.09 30.62 -11.32
N GLU A 89 6.32 31.16 -11.29
CA GLU A 89 7.47 30.43 -11.80
C GLU A 89 7.71 29.14 -11.00
N PRO A 90 8.22 28.07 -11.66
CA PRO A 90 8.66 26.86 -10.97
C PRO A 90 9.80 27.13 -9.98
N GLU A 91 9.67 26.61 -8.78
CA GLU A 91 10.71 26.62 -7.75
C GLU A 91 11.19 25.20 -7.44
N VAL A 92 12.51 25.03 -7.26
CA VAL A 92 13.06 23.77 -6.75
C VAL A 92 12.85 23.72 -5.26
N ILE A 93 12.29 22.61 -4.77
CA ILE A 93 12.19 22.38 -3.33
C ILE A 93 13.60 22.15 -2.78
N ALA A 94 14.03 23.09 -1.95
CA ALA A 94 15.34 23.05 -1.29
C ALA A 94 15.37 22.06 -0.13
N ASN A 95 16.60 21.76 0.35
CA ASN A 95 16.89 20.99 1.56
C ASN A 95 16.49 19.51 1.51
N LEU A 96 16.18 18.95 0.34
CA LEU A 96 16.04 17.51 0.15
C LEU A 96 17.44 16.85 0.03
N PRO A 97 17.58 15.53 0.19
CA PRO A 97 18.85 14.83 0.04
C PRO A 97 19.51 15.18 -1.29
N GLN A 98 20.80 15.51 -1.28
CA GLN A 98 21.51 15.92 -2.50
C GLN A 98 21.88 14.73 -3.39
N GLU A 99 22.18 13.59 -2.77
CA GLU A 99 22.55 12.36 -3.46
C GLU A 99 21.33 11.48 -3.70
N GLY A 100 21.44 10.55 -4.63
CA GLY A 100 20.40 9.60 -5.00
C GLY A 100 19.27 10.22 -5.85
N LEU A 101 18.57 9.37 -6.56
CA LEU A 101 17.36 9.75 -7.30
C LEU A 101 16.24 10.08 -6.32
N LYS A 102 15.55 11.18 -6.56
CA LYS A 102 14.32 11.57 -5.88
C LYS A 102 13.29 11.94 -6.93
N GLU A 103 12.13 11.30 -6.84
CA GLU A 103 11.01 11.54 -7.74
C GLU A 103 9.68 11.40 -6.99
N GLY A 104 8.56 11.31 -7.68
CA GLY A 104 7.26 10.96 -7.11
C GLY A 104 6.80 11.82 -5.94
N PRO A 105 6.87 13.15 -5.99
CA PRO A 105 6.39 13.99 -4.88
C PRO A 105 4.91 13.78 -4.63
N PHE A 106 4.53 13.72 -3.35
CA PHE A 106 3.14 13.75 -2.93
C PHE A 106 3.02 14.62 -1.68
N VAL A 107 2.13 15.60 -1.71
CA VAL A 107 1.95 16.56 -0.62
C VAL A 107 0.57 16.42 0.01
N PHE A 108 0.55 16.43 1.33
CA PHE A 108 -0.67 16.51 2.11
C PHE A 108 -0.49 17.42 3.31
N LYS A 109 -1.59 17.87 3.89
CA LYS A 109 -1.62 18.68 5.11
C LYS A 109 -2.28 17.91 6.23
N ARG A 110 -1.68 17.97 7.41
CA ARG A 110 -2.27 17.47 8.65
C ARG A 110 -2.05 18.50 9.74
N ASN A 111 -3.15 18.96 10.34
CA ASN A 111 -3.13 20.14 11.22
C ASN A 111 -2.50 21.33 10.49
N ASP A 112 -1.53 22.00 11.08
CA ASP A 112 -0.83 23.14 10.48
C ASP A 112 0.52 22.77 9.86
N GLN A 113 0.78 21.49 9.61
CA GLN A 113 2.01 20.98 9.01
C GLN A 113 1.75 20.45 7.60
N TYR A 114 2.65 20.75 6.69
CA TYR A 114 2.68 20.19 5.33
C TYR A 114 3.73 19.09 5.28
N TYR A 115 3.36 17.99 4.65
CA TYR A 115 4.20 16.82 4.47
C TYR A 115 4.46 16.65 3.00
N LEU A 116 5.70 16.73 2.59
CA LEU A 116 6.17 16.34 1.27
C LEU A 116 6.77 14.95 1.38
N THR A 117 6.16 13.98 0.72
CA THR A 117 6.64 12.60 0.65
C THR A 117 7.21 12.31 -0.72
N TYR A 118 8.21 11.45 -0.80
CA TYR A 118 8.89 11.13 -2.06
C TYR A 118 9.64 9.79 -1.96
N PRO A 119 9.70 8.99 -3.03
CA PRO A 119 10.67 7.92 -3.16
C PRO A 119 12.08 8.47 -3.28
N HIS A 120 13.01 7.78 -2.63
CA HIS A 120 14.44 8.13 -2.64
C HIS A 120 15.31 6.89 -2.73
N VAL A 121 16.22 6.85 -3.70
CA VAL A 121 17.25 5.81 -3.84
C VAL A 121 18.44 6.18 -2.97
N ALA A 122 18.37 5.79 -1.69
CA ALA A 122 19.45 6.05 -0.74
C ALA A 122 20.58 4.99 -0.82
N ASN A 123 20.24 3.73 -1.17
CA ASN A 123 21.18 2.62 -1.30
C ASN A 123 21.05 1.91 -2.63
N LYS A 124 20.07 1.00 -2.76
CA LYS A 124 19.91 0.13 -3.94
C LYS A 124 18.65 0.45 -4.72
N THR A 125 17.54 0.58 -4.02
CA THR A 125 16.22 0.83 -4.61
C THR A 125 15.55 1.99 -3.88
N GLU A 126 14.33 2.30 -4.25
CA GLU A 126 13.56 3.36 -3.63
C GLU A 126 13.01 2.94 -2.27
N ARG A 127 13.22 3.80 -1.28
CA ARG A 127 12.48 3.84 -0.02
C ARG A 127 11.58 5.07 0.00
N LEU A 128 10.56 5.09 0.83
CA LEU A 128 9.68 6.25 0.97
C LEU A 128 10.16 7.14 2.11
N GLU A 129 10.46 8.39 1.80
CA GLU A 129 10.88 9.42 2.74
C GLU A 129 9.86 10.55 2.82
N TYR A 130 10.02 11.39 3.84
CA TYR A 130 9.23 12.62 3.95
C TYR A 130 10.00 13.76 4.59
N ALA A 131 9.59 14.95 4.21
CA ALA A 131 10.00 16.21 4.79
C ALA A 131 8.78 16.98 5.29
N MET A 132 8.93 17.75 6.34
CA MET A 132 7.87 18.59 6.92
C MET A 132 8.19 20.07 6.75
N GLY A 133 7.15 20.88 6.55
CA GLY A 133 7.29 22.32 6.36
C GLY A 133 6.06 23.13 6.80
N PRO A 134 6.23 24.45 6.98
CA PRO A 134 5.17 25.33 7.45
C PRO A 134 4.24 25.82 6.32
N SER A 135 4.59 25.56 5.05
CA SER A 135 3.80 25.99 3.90
C SER A 135 3.88 24.99 2.75
N PRO A 136 2.96 25.04 1.77
CA PRO A 136 2.99 24.16 0.59
C PRO A 136 4.28 24.29 -0.24
N MET A 137 4.90 25.43 -0.25
CA MET A 137 6.16 25.68 -0.96
C MET A 137 7.40 25.52 -0.06
N GLY A 138 7.22 25.11 1.19
CA GLY A 138 8.28 24.95 2.17
C GLY A 138 8.55 26.21 3.01
N PRO A 139 9.77 26.39 3.55
CA PRO A 139 10.88 25.46 3.43
C PRO A 139 10.60 24.13 4.11
N PHE A 140 10.99 23.05 3.44
CA PHE A 140 10.87 21.70 3.98
C PHE A 140 12.15 21.27 4.71
N THR A 141 11.98 20.46 5.75
CA THR A 141 13.06 19.81 6.49
C THR A 141 12.88 18.31 6.40
N VAL A 142 13.88 17.58 5.89
CA VAL A 142 13.86 16.11 5.86
C VAL A 142 13.66 15.57 7.27
N THR A 143 12.62 14.79 7.48
CA THR A 143 12.16 14.39 8.81
C THR A 143 12.34 12.90 9.06
N GLY A 144 12.10 12.05 8.07
CA GLY A 144 12.24 10.62 8.31
C GLY A 144 11.91 9.72 7.11
N VAL A 145 11.88 8.43 7.41
CA VAL A 145 11.56 7.34 6.49
C VAL A 145 10.15 6.83 6.80
N ILE A 146 9.28 6.82 5.81
CA ILE A 146 7.94 6.24 5.92
C ILE A 146 8.04 4.72 5.81
N MET A 147 8.82 4.22 4.85
CA MET A 147 8.97 2.79 4.56
C MET A 147 10.38 2.53 4.00
N ASP A 148 11.00 1.44 4.43
CA ASP A 148 12.29 0.99 3.90
C ASP A 148 12.18 0.52 2.44
N GLU A 149 13.33 0.27 1.82
CA GLU A 149 13.42 -0.39 0.52
C GLU A 149 12.64 -1.70 0.52
N SER A 150 11.95 -2.00 -0.58
CA SER A 150 11.22 -3.25 -0.73
C SER A 150 12.16 -4.45 -0.59
N PRO A 151 11.81 -5.47 0.23
CA PRO A 151 12.60 -6.69 0.30
C PRO A 151 12.67 -7.46 -1.01
N THR A 152 11.74 -7.21 -1.94
CA THR A 152 11.71 -7.79 -3.29
C THR A 152 12.47 -6.96 -4.33
N GLY A 153 13.11 -5.85 -3.91
CA GLY A 153 13.90 -4.99 -4.78
C GLY A 153 13.09 -4.17 -5.77
N CYS A 154 11.85 -3.80 -5.43
CA CYS A 154 11.04 -2.92 -6.27
C CYS A 154 11.72 -1.57 -6.45
N TRP A 155 12.07 -1.23 -7.70
CA TRP A 155 12.77 0.01 -8.03
C TRP A 155 11.84 1.23 -8.07
N THR A 156 10.57 1.05 -8.42
CA THR A 156 9.65 2.15 -8.73
C THR A 156 8.60 2.37 -7.66
N ASN A 157 8.94 2.15 -6.39
CA ASN A 157 7.98 2.35 -5.30
C ASN A 157 7.47 3.80 -5.26
N HIS A 158 6.15 3.98 -5.33
CA HIS A 158 5.51 5.29 -5.42
C HIS A 158 4.31 5.32 -4.47
N GLN A 159 4.13 6.43 -3.77
CA GLN A 159 3.15 6.55 -2.70
C GLN A 159 2.01 7.53 -3.02
N SER A 160 0.89 7.30 -2.37
CA SER A 160 -0.20 8.24 -2.18
C SER A 160 -0.72 8.12 -0.74
N ILE A 161 -1.06 9.24 -0.12
CA ILE A 161 -1.51 9.28 1.28
C ILE A 161 -2.87 9.96 1.34
N VAL A 162 -3.84 9.29 1.94
CA VAL A 162 -5.21 9.80 2.05
C VAL A 162 -5.73 9.68 3.48
N ASN A 163 -6.47 10.69 3.91
CA ASN A 163 -7.34 10.59 5.08
C ASN A 163 -8.75 10.25 4.63
N PHE A 164 -9.29 9.15 5.13
CA PHE A 164 -10.66 8.74 4.85
C PHE A 164 -11.32 8.25 6.15
N LYS A 165 -12.44 8.84 6.50
CA LYS A 165 -13.19 8.54 7.75
C LYS A 165 -12.30 8.59 8.99
N ASP A 166 -11.52 9.68 9.12
CA ASP A 166 -10.60 9.96 10.23
C ASP A 166 -9.42 8.97 10.38
N GLN A 167 -9.23 8.06 9.42
CA GLN A 167 -8.09 7.17 9.34
C GLN A 167 -7.19 7.57 8.17
N TRP A 168 -5.89 7.59 8.40
CA TRP A 168 -4.89 7.80 7.37
C TRP A 168 -4.43 6.48 6.76
N TYR A 169 -4.25 6.47 5.44
CA TYR A 169 -3.81 5.32 4.68
C TYR A 169 -2.65 5.69 3.77
N LEU A 170 -1.70 4.77 3.65
CA LEU A 170 -0.61 4.79 2.69
C LEU A 170 -0.93 3.78 1.58
N PHE A 171 -1.10 4.26 0.36
CA PHE A 171 -1.12 3.44 -0.85
C PHE A 171 0.26 3.47 -1.49
N TYR A 172 0.74 2.33 -1.93
CA TYR A 172 2.06 2.18 -2.53
C TYR A 172 2.10 0.93 -3.41
N HIS A 173 3.24 0.57 -3.96
CA HIS A 173 3.38 -0.72 -4.64
C HIS A 173 4.76 -1.34 -4.37
N HIS A 174 4.78 -2.64 -4.45
CA HIS A 174 5.96 -3.47 -4.59
C HIS A 174 5.84 -4.30 -5.88
N ASN A 175 6.70 -5.30 -6.09
CA ASN A 175 6.67 -6.15 -7.28
C ASN A 175 6.41 -7.63 -6.96
N ASP A 176 5.65 -7.93 -5.90
CA ASP A 176 5.48 -9.28 -5.35
C ASP A 176 4.87 -10.28 -6.33
N LEU A 177 3.93 -9.82 -7.17
CA LEU A 177 3.28 -10.66 -8.19
C LEU A 177 4.15 -10.87 -9.44
N SER A 178 5.27 -10.17 -9.56
CA SER A 178 6.21 -10.28 -10.68
C SER A 178 7.63 -9.94 -10.19
N PRO A 179 8.22 -10.75 -9.31
CA PRO A 179 9.49 -10.44 -8.65
C PRO A 179 10.69 -10.43 -9.60
N ASP A 180 10.59 -11.07 -10.76
CA ASP A 180 11.66 -11.14 -11.76
C ASP A 180 11.92 -9.82 -12.50
N PHE A 181 11.02 -8.84 -12.34
CA PHE A 181 11.18 -7.51 -12.93
C PHE A 181 10.96 -6.43 -11.87
N ASP A 182 12.02 -5.71 -11.55
CA ASP A 182 12.08 -4.72 -10.47
C ASP A 182 11.16 -3.50 -10.63
N LYS A 183 10.56 -3.32 -11.81
CA LYS A 183 9.64 -2.22 -12.14
C LYS A 183 8.18 -2.64 -12.30
N ASN A 184 7.86 -3.90 -12.02
CA ASN A 184 6.48 -4.31 -11.93
C ASN A 184 5.80 -3.77 -10.66
N ARG A 185 4.49 -3.64 -10.71
CA ARG A 185 3.70 -2.98 -9.67
C ARG A 185 2.60 -3.88 -9.16
N SER A 186 2.72 -4.29 -7.90
CA SER A 186 1.67 -4.95 -7.12
C SER A 186 1.16 -3.96 -6.09
N ILE A 187 -0.07 -3.47 -6.26
CA ILE A 187 -0.67 -2.44 -5.40
C ILE A 187 -0.82 -2.97 -3.99
N ARG A 188 -0.45 -2.14 -3.02
CA ARG A 188 -0.59 -2.37 -1.59
C ARG A 188 -1.20 -1.17 -0.89
N ALA A 189 -1.75 -1.41 0.28
CA ALA A 189 -2.21 -0.36 1.18
C ALA A 189 -2.03 -0.78 2.62
N ASP A 190 -1.54 0.14 3.45
CA ASP A 190 -1.43 -0.04 4.89
C ASP A 190 -1.96 1.20 5.63
N SER A 191 -2.35 1.03 6.88
CA SER A 191 -2.71 2.16 7.74
C SER A 191 -1.49 3.01 8.04
N LEU A 192 -1.66 4.32 8.00
CA LEU A 192 -0.66 5.31 8.38
C LEU A 192 -1.01 5.93 9.73
N SER A 193 -0.04 6.06 10.60
CA SER A 193 -0.21 6.71 11.90
C SER A 193 0.90 7.72 12.19
N PHE A 194 0.66 8.58 13.17
CA PHE A 194 1.55 9.68 13.53
C PHE A 194 1.89 9.63 15.01
N ASN A 195 3.10 10.00 15.34
CA ASN A 195 3.54 10.26 16.70
C ASN A 195 2.91 11.56 17.23
N ASN A 196 3.01 11.79 18.54
CA ASN A 196 2.47 12.99 19.18
C ASN A 196 3.11 14.30 18.69
N ASP A 197 4.34 14.25 18.21
CA ASP A 197 5.06 15.38 17.61
C ASP A 197 4.71 15.61 16.13
N GLY A 198 3.81 14.82 15.56
CA GLY A 198 3.40 14.88 14.17
C GLY A 198 4.27 14.08 13.20
N THR A 199 5.37 13.49 13.65
CA THR A 199 6.17 12.63 12.76
C THR A 199 5.41 11.37 12.37
N ILE A 200 5.66 10.86 11.17
CA ILE A 200 5.03 9.62 10.67
C ILE A 200 5.66 8.41 11.37
N VAL A 201 4.81 7.53 11.89
CA VAL A 201 5.25 6.20 12.37
C VAL A 201 5.66 5.36 11.17
N LYS A 202 6.89 4.84 11.19
CA LYS A 202 7.42 4.03 10.10
C LYS A 202 6.53 2.82 9.81
N VAL A 203 6.12 2.68 8.56
CA VAL A 203 5.23 1.61 8.11
C VAL A 203 6.05 0.36 7.77
N GLN A 204 5.65 -0.77 8.33
CA GLN A 204 6.10 -2.09 7.88
C GLN A 204 5.12 -2.57 6.81
N PRO A 205 5.58 -2.85 5.58
CA PRO A 205 4.69 -3.26 4.51
C PRO A 205 4.01 -4.60 4.82
N THR A 206 2.71 -4.67 4.60
CA THR A 206 1.94 -5.90 4.74
C THR A 206 1.27 -6.32 3.43
N LEU A 207 0.89 -7.58 3.31
CA LEU A 207 0.03 -8.08 2.23
C LEU A 207 -1.45 -8.02 2.60
N ARG A 208 -1.74 -7.68 3.85
CA ARG A 208 -3.07 -7.69 4.42
C ARG A 208 -4.05 -6.74 3.73
N GLY A 209 -3.59 -5.57 3.32
CA GLY A 209 -4.45 -4.47 2.89
C GLY A 209 -5.02 -3.69 4.09
N ILE A 210 -6.08 -2.95 3.84
CA ILE A 210 -6.74 -2.07 4.81
C ILE A 210 -8.14 -2.60 5.17
N GLY A 211 -8.71 -2.07 6.25
CA GLY A 211 -10.05 -2.41 6.70
C GLY A 211 -10.11 -3.60 7.65
N ILE A 212 -11.31 -4.06 7.92
CA ILE A 212 -11.63 -5.20 8.75
C ILE A 212 -11.78 -6.42 7.85
N ASN A 213 -11.22 -7.56 8.24
CA ASN A 213 -11.45 -8.83 7.56
C ASN A 213 -12.64 -9.53 8.22
N GLU A 214 -13.62 -9.94 7.44
CA GLU A 214 -14.75 -10.72 7.98
C GLU A 214 -14.33 -12.19 8.12
N ALA A 215 -14.50 -12.75 9.31
CA ALA A 215 -14.15 -14.15 9.59
C ALA A 215 -14.96 -15.13 8.73
N THR A 216 -16.15 -14.72 8.31
CA THR A 216 -17.06 -15.48 7.44
C THR A 216 -16.65 -15.50 5.97
N GLU A 217 -15.72 -14.62 5.57
CA GLU A 217 -15.10 -14.64 4.25
C GLU A 217 -13.85 -15.53 4.23
N MET A 218 -13.36 -15.87 3.03
CA MET A 218 -12.11 -16.61 2.90
C MET A 218 -10.92 -15.72 3.27
N LEU A 219 -10.31 -15.98 4.42
CA LEU A 219 -9.06 -15.36 4.81
C LEU A 219 -7.91 -16.05 4.07
N GLN A 220 -7.49 -15.44 2.97
CA GLN A 220 -6.39 -15.94 2.16
C GLN A 220 -5.10 -15.94 2.96
N ILE A 221 -4.33 -17.03 2.92
CA ILE A 221 -3.16 -17.20 3.78
C ILE A 221 -2.04 -16.21 3.47
N ASP A 222 -1.98 -15.68 2.26
CA ASP A 222 -1.03 -14.65 1.83
C ASP A 222 -1.42 -13.23 2.27
N ARG A 223 -2.65 -13.02 2.77
CA ARG A 223 -3.15 -11.71 3.25
C ARG A 223 -2.89 -11.51 4.74
N TYR A 224 -1.69 -11.80 5.19
CA TYR A 224 -1.29 -11.73 6.59
C TYR A 224 -0.80 -10.33 7.01
N SER A 225 -0.89 -10.05 8.29
CA SER A 225 -0.27 -8.89 8.94
C SER A 225 1.19 -9.15 9.30
N SER A 226 1.50 -10.36 9.76
CA SER A 226 2.87 -10.83 10.00
C SER A 226 2.94 -12.35 9.92
N LYS A 227 4.15 -12.87 9.74
CA LYS A 227 4.45 -14.31 9.74
C LYS A 227 5.80 -14.58 10.40
N SER A 228 6.08 -15.83 10.79
CA SER A 228 7.42 -16.26 11.15
C SER A 228 8.37 -16.16 9.95
N ASP A 229 9.67 -15.92 10.21
CA ASP A 229 10.68 -15.77 9.15
C ASP A 229 10.85 -17.06 8.33
N SER A 230 10.69 -18.21 8.97
CA SER A 230 10.79 -19.55 8.35
C SER A 230 9.58 -19.94 7.52
N ALA A 231 8.41 -19.35 7.75
CA ALA A 231 7.22 -19.58 6.94
C ALA A 231 7.43 -19.03 5.52
N THR A 232 7.14 -19.85 4.50
CA THR A 232 7.26 -19.44 3.10
C THR A 232 5.90 -19.29 2.46
N VAL A 233 5.76 -18.26 1.60
CA VAL A 233 4.54 -18.02 0.81
C VAL A 233 4.92 -18.15 -0.66
N GLN A 234 4.19 -18.96 -1.40
CA GLN A 234 4.49 -19.34 -2.77
C GLN A 234 3.25 -19.31 -3.65
N PHE A 235 3.43 -19.13 -4.94
CA PHE A 235 2.33 -19.26 -5.92
C PHE A 235 1.76 -20.68 -5.94
N ASN A 236 0.45 -20.82 -6.03
CA ASN A 236 -0.20 -22.11 -6.27
C ASN A 236 0.26 -22.72 -7.60
N ASN A 237 0.46 -21.87 -8.60
CA ASN A 237 1.05 -22.23 -9.87
C ASN A 237 2.05 -21.13 -10.29
N PRO A 238 3.38 -21.40 -10.29
CA PRO A 238 4.39 -20.44 -10.70
C PRO A 238 4.24 -19.90 -12.13
N GLU A 239 3.64 -20.69 -13.04
CA GLU A 239 3.37 -20.26 -14.41
C GLU A 239 2.11 -19.38 -14.53
N ALA A 240 1.30 -19.33 -13.48
CA ALA A 240 0.08 -18.54 -13.41
C ALA A 240 -0.09 -17.88 -12.03
N PRO A 241 0.72 -16.86 -11.71
CA PRO A 241 0.81 -16.27 -10.37
C PRO A 241 -0.50 -15.65 -9.86
N PHE A 242 -1.46 -15.38 -10.75
CA PHE A 242 -2.78 -14.86 -10.38
C PHE A 242 -3.80 -15.93 -9.96
N GLN A 243 -3.38 -17.21 -9.94
CA GLN A 243 -4.24 -18.33 -9.49
C GLN A 243 -4.20 -18.57 -7.99
N GLY A 244 -3.63 -17.64 -7.22
CA GLY A 244 -3.58 -17.68 -5.77
C GLY A 244 -2.24 -18.14 -5.21
N TRP A 245 -2.16 -18.11 -3.88
CA TRP A 245 -0.96 -18.35 -3.10
C TRP A 245 -1.25 -19.36 -1.99
N HIS A 246 -0.22 -20.02 -1.52
CA HIS A 246 -0.27 -20.83 -0.30
C HIS A 246 0.93 -20.55 0.60
N ALA A 247 0.77 -20.81 1.88
CA ALA A 247 1.86 -20.80 2.84
C ALA A 247 2.28 -22.23 3.21
N VAL A 248 3.58 -22.46 3.30
CA VAL A 248 4.17 -23.67 3.88
C VAL A 248 4.67 -23.32 5.26
N LEU A 249 4.09 -23.98 6.27
CA LEU A 249 4.34 -23.77 7.68
C LEU A 249 4.87 -25.07 8.31
N ASN A 250 6.02 -25.01 8.94
CA ASN A 250 6.59 -26.10 9.72
C ASN A 250 6.24 -25.94 11.21
N ALA A 251 6.48 -26.93 12.02
CA ALA A 251 6.29 -26.85 13.48
C ALA A 251 7.00 -25.63 14.06
N GLY A 252 6.24 -24.78 14.77
CA GLY A 252 6.66 -23.48 15.30
C GLY A 252 6.32 -22.29 14.42
N ASP A 253 6.09 -22.48 13.12
CA ASP A 253 5.71 -21.40 12.22
C ASP A 253 4.30 -20.91 12.46
N PHE A 254 4.09 -19.62 12.20
CA PHE A 254 2.80 -18.97 12.33
C PHE A 254 2.52 -17.93 11.25
N ILE A 255 1.24 -17.62 11.08
CA ILE A 255 0.71 -16.47 10.35
C ILE A 255 -0.27 -15.72 11.27
N LYS A 256 -0.24 -14.40 11.25
CA LYS A 256 -1.17 -13.53 12.00
C LYS A 256 -2.03 -12.71 11.08
N TYR A 257 -3.28 -12.52 11.47
CA TYR A 257 -4.21 -11.56 10.88
C TYR A 257 -4.66 -10.58 11.94
N ASN A 258 -4.54 -9.30 11.67
CA ASN A 258 -5.09 -8.25 12.52
C ASN A 258 -6.52 -7.92 12.09
N GLN A 259 -7.34 -7.48 13.05
CA GLN A 259 -8.68 -6.96 12.81
C GLN A 259 -9.57 -7.94 12.02
N VAL A 260 -9.73 -9.15 12.52
CA VAL A 260 -10.71 -10.12 12.05
C VAL A 260 -11.99 -9.95 12.85
N ASN A 261 -13.11 -9.69 12.18
CA ASN A 261 -14.43 -9.54 12.77
C ASN A 261 -15.14 -10.89 12.83
N PHE A 262 -15.42 -11.34 14.05
CA PHE A 262 -16.19 -12.54 14.32
C PHE A 262 -17.65 -12.16 14.64
N GLU A 263 -18.57 -12.63 13.83
CA GLU A 263 -20.00 -12.54 14.11
C GLU A 263 -20.39 -13.44 15.28
N ASP A 264 -21.58 -13.22 15.82
CA ASP A 264 -22.12 -14.10 16.85
C ASP A 264 -22.42 -15.51 16.29
N LYS A 265 -22.15 -16.53 17.12
CA LYS A 265 -22.52 -17.94 16.87
C LYS A 265 -21.71 -18.65 15.78
N LEU A 266 -20.53 -18.18 15.42
CA LEU A 266 -19.62 -18.95 14.58
C LEU A 266 -19.15 -20.18 15.39
N SER A 267 -19.26 -21.37 14.79
CA SER A 267 -18.96 -22.65 15.43
C SER A 267 -18.31 -23.68 14.49
N GLN A 268 -17.91 -23.25 13.31
CA GLN A 268 -17.31 -24.11 12.31
C GLN A 268 -16.09 -23.41 11.70
N LEU A 269 -15.07 -24.19 11.37
CA LEU A 269 -13.87 -23.71 10.69
C LEU A 269 -13.58 -24.60 9.47
N LEU A 270 -13.42 -23.96 8.33
CA LEU A 270 -12.98 -24.59 7.11
C LEU A 270 -11.53 -24.20 6.83
N LEU A 271 -10.68 -25.17 6.48
CA LEU A 271 -9.32 -24.96 5.99
C LEU A 271 -9.13 -25.62 4.63
N ASN A 272 -8.65 -24.87 3.66
CA ASN A 272 -8.12 -25.47 2.42
C ASN A 272 -6.64 -25.74 2.61
N VAL A 273 -6.30 -27.02 2.80
CA VAL A 273 -4.98 -27.44 3.29
C VAL A 273 -4.54 -28.76 2.69
N LYS A 274 -3.23 -28.96 2.60
CA LYS A 274 -2.61 -30.25 2.33
C LYS A 274 -1.48 -30.51 3.34
N THR A 275 -1.32 -31.75 3.73
CA THR A 275 -0.21 -32.23 4.60
C THR A 275 0.05 -33.70 4.32
N LYS A 276 1.28 -34.04 3.96
CA LYS A 276 1.65 -35.41 3.55
C LYS A 276 1.68 -36.40 4.73
N GLU A 277 2.10 -35.94 5.88
CA GLU A 277 2.36 -36.80 7.06
C GLU A 277 1.43 -36.45 8.25
N GLY A 278 0.48 -35.54 8.03
CA GLY A 278 -0.32 -34.94 9.08
C GLY A 278 0.35 -33.75 9.72
N ALA A 279 -0.44 -32.91 10.36
CA ALA A 279 0.04 -31.78 11.13
C ALA A 279 -0.96 -31.43 12.23
N GLU A 280 -0.49 -30.73 13.25
CA GLU A 280 -1.35 -30.12 14.25
C GLU A 280 -1.27 -28.60 14.12
N ILE A 281 -2.41 -27.94 14.16
CA ILE A 281 -2.55 -26.48 14.09
C ILE A 281 -3.27 -25.97 15.33
N GLU A 282 -2.79 -24.88 15.88
CA GLU A 282 -3.50 -24.09 16.86
C GLU A 282 -3.89 -22.72 16.27
N ILE A 283 -5.15 -22.35 16.41
CA ILE A 283 -5.65 -21.00 16.14
C ILE A 283 -5.98 -20.35 17.47
N SER A 284 -5.44 -19.15 17.70
CA SER A 284 -5.61 -18.41 18.95
C SER A 284 -5.84 -16.93 18.73
N PHE A 285 -6.39 -16.22 19.70
CA PHE A 285 -6.39 -14.77 19.72
C PHE A 285 -4.96 -14.28 19.99
N ALA A 286 -4.39 -13.49 19.07
CA ALA A 286 -2.98 -13.13 19.08
C ALA A 286 -2.54 -12.28 20.29
N ASN A 287 -3.48 -11.57 20.93
CA ASN A 287 -3.22 -10.66 22.05
C ASN A 287 -3.40 -11.30 23.44
N SER A 288 -3.97 -12.49 23.52
CA SER A 288 -4.23 -13.18 24.80
C SER A 288 -3.70 -14.60 24.84
N ASP A 289 -3.24 -15.14 23.71
CA ASP A 289 -2.92 -16.55 23.51
C ASP A 289 -4.06 -17.52 23.90
N GLU A 290 -5.30 -17.00 24.00
CA GLU A 290 -6.50 -17.80 24.22
C GLU A 290 -6.77 -18.64 22.97
N SER A 291 -6.82 -19.96 23.14
CA SER A 291 -7.03 -20.90 22.04
C SER A 291 -8.46 -20.85 21.53
N ILE A 292 -8.62 -20.65 20.23
CA ILE A 292 -9.89 -20.77 19.51
C ILE A 292 -10.09 -22.23 19.10
N ALA A 293 -9.04 -22.88 18.58
CA ALA A 293 -9.08 -24.24 18.09
C ALA A 293 -7.72 -24.93 18.16
N LYS A 294 -7.73 -26.24 18.45
CA LYS A 294 -6.60 -27.16 18.28
C LYS A 294 -7.04 -28.27 17.35
N LEU A 295 -6.38 -28.37 16.20
CA LEU A 295 -6.82 -29.19 15.10
C LEU A 295 -5.75 -30.20 14.72
N THR A 296 -6.16 -31.45 14.48
CA THR A 296 -5.34 -32.46 13.85
C THR A 296 -5.76 -32.60 12.40
N LEU A 297 -4.84 -32.30 11.49
CA LEU A 297 -5.11 -32.33 10.06
C LEU A 297 -4.97 -33.75 9.50
N ALA A 298 -5.93 -34.15 8.69
CA ALA A 298 -5.86 -35.39 7.95
C ALA A 298 -4.84 -35.33 6.81
N ASN A 299 -4.14 -36.41 6.53
CA ASN A 299 -3.14 -36.52 5.46
C ASN A 299 -3.81 -36.30 4.09
N SER A 300 -3.18 -35.47 3.29
CA SER A 300 -3.56 -35.24 1.90
C SER A 300 -2.38 -34.75 1.07
N THR A 301 -2.19 -35.29 -0.14
CA THR A 301 -1.19 -34.82 -1.10
C THR A 301 -1.66 -33.61 -1.88
N ASP A 302 -2.97 -33.45 -2.01
CA ASP A 302 -3.62 -32.37 -2.73
C ASP A 302 -4.39 -31.46 -1.76
N PHE A 303 -4.60 -30.22 -2.15
CA PHE A 303 -5.46 -29.31 -1.40
C PHE A 303 -6.86 -29.90 -1.28
N ASN A 304 -7.37 -29.95 -0.07
CA ASN A 304 -8.73 -30.31 0.25
C ASN A 304 -9.26 -29.47 1.40
N ILE A 305 -10.55 -29.29 1.42
CA ILE A 305 -11.23 -28.58 2.51
C ILE A 305 -11.39 -29.57 3.67
N GLN A 306 -10.79 -29.24 4.80
CA GLN A 306 -11.03 -29.93 6.07
C GLN A 306 -11.95 -29.06 6.94
N ASP A 307 -12.92 -29.68 7.53
CA ASP A 307 -14.02 -29.06 8.27
C ASP A 307 -13.95 -29.47 9.75
N PHE A 308 -14.06 -28.48 10.65
CA PHE A 308 -13.92 -28.69 12.09
C PHE A 308 -15.07 -27.98 12.82
N GLU A 309 -15.76 -28.69 13.69
CA GLU A 309 -16.66 -28.08 14.66
C GLU A 309 -15.85 -27.41 15.77
N LEU A 310 -16.27 -26.22 16.17
CA LEU A 310 -15.65 -25.42 17.21
C LEU A 310 -16.63 -25.13 18.34
N ASP A 311 -16.10 -24.87 19.51
CA ASP A 311 -16.87 -24.18 20.57
C ASP A 311 -17.21 -22.75 20.07
N THR A 312 -18.25 -22.15 20.67
CA THR A 312 -18.66 -20.79 20.31
C THR A 312 -17.51 -19.82 20.46
N ILE A 313 -17.16 -19.17 19.36
CA ILE A 313 -16.08 -18.18 19.29
C ILE A 313 -16.59 -16.85 19.87
N LYS A 314 -15.73 -16.16 20.60
CA LYS A 314 -16.00 -14.81 21.10
C LYS A 314 -16.17 -13.84 19.93
N SER A 315 -17.34 -13.20 19.82
CA SER A 315 -17.63 -12.20 18.80
C SER A 315 -16.84 -10.90 18.99
N GLY A 316 -16.78 -10.10 17.92
CA GLY A 316 -16.09 -8.83 17.86
C GLY A 316 -14.83 -8.86 17.01
N ILE A 317 -14.09 -7.76 17.02
CA ILE A 317 -12.87 -7.61 16.22
C ILE A 317 -11.66 -8.06 17.04
N HIS A 318 -10.97 -9.07 16.55
CA HIS A 318 -9.81 -9.66 17.20
C HIS A 318 -8.66 -9.85 16.23
N ASP A 319 -7.43 -9.84 16.77
CA ASP A 319 -6.25 -10.33 16.04
C ASP A 319 -6.14 -11.83 16.29
N ILE A 320 -5.85 -12.60 15.23
CA ILE A 320 -5.70 -14.05 15.34
C ILE A 320 -4.31 -14.51 14.88
N LYS A 321 -3.88 -15.65 15.42
CA LYS A 321 -2.65 -16.35 15.06
C LYS A 321 -3.02 -17.79 14.66
N VAL A 322 -2.56 -18.20 13.48
CA VAL A 322 -2.60 -19.58 12.99
C VAL A 322 -1.19 -20.14 13.09
N GLN A 323 -0.99 -21.14 13.93
CA GLN A 323 0.34 -21.72 14.21
C GLN A 323 0.33 -23.22 13.99
N VAL A 324 1.31 -23.75 13.25
CA VAL A 324 1.57 -25.18 13.18
C VAL A 324 2.35 -25.59 14.43
N THR A 325 1.79 -26.49 15.24
CA THR A 325 2.40 -26.96 16.49
C THR A 325 3.17 -28.25 16.30
N SER A 326 2.80 -29.06 15.29
CA SER A 326 3.48 -30.32 14.93
C SER A 326 3.36 -30.59 13.44
N GLY A 327 4.38 -31.18 12.83
CA GLY A 327 4.39 -31.52 11.41
C GLY A 327 4.60 -30.34 10.47
N THR A 328 4.10 -30.47 9.25
CA THR A 328 4.15 -29.44 8.20
C THR A 328 2.79 -29.34 7.52
N ALA A 329 2.24 -28.13 7.46
CA ALA A 329 1.01 -27.83 6.75
C ALA A 329 1.25 -26.85 5.60
N THR A 330 0.60 -27.10 4.47
CA THR A 330 0.52 -26.15 3.35
C THR A 330 -0.91 -25.65 3.28
N ILE A 331 -1.13 -24.37 3.56
CA ILE A 331 -2.47 -23.76 3.72
C ILE A 331 -2.68 -22.74 2.61
N ASP A 332 -3.87 -22.73 2.02
CA ASP A 332 -4.32 -21.76 1.00
C ASP A 332 -5.19 -20.67 1.64
N TRP A 333 -6.23 -21.07 2.38
CA TRP A 333 -7.12 -20.15 3.08
C TRP A 333 -7.80 -20.80 4.30
N ILE A 334 -8.33 -19.96 5.17
CA ILE A 334 -9.19 -20.34 6.30
C ILE A 334 -10.50 -19.57 6.26
N GLN A 335 -11.60 -20.13 6.79
CA GLN A 335 -12.91 -19.50 6.84
C GLN A 335 -13.68 -19.99 8.05
N PHE A 336 -14.32 -19.10 8.78
CA PHE A 336 -15.22 -19.45 9.90
C PHE A 336 -16.69 -19.38 9.46
N LYS A 337 -17.52 -20.23 10.03
CA LYS A 337 -18.97 -20.28 9.77
C LYS A 337 -19.79 -20.45 11.03
#